data_7a79b7b07682ba38d13a26edb40646a9
#
_entry.id   7a79b7b07682ba38d13a26edb40646a9
#
_cell.length_a   1.000
_cell.length_b   1.000
_cell.length_c   1.000
_cell.angle_alpha   90.00
_cell.angle_beta   90.00
_cell.angle_gamma   90.00
#
_symmetry.space_group_name_H-M   'P 1'
#
loop_
_entity.id
_entity.type
_entity.pdbx_description
1 polymer ?
#
loop_
_entity_poly.entity_id
_entity_poly.type
_entity_poly.pdbx_seq_one_letter_code
_entity_poly.pdbx_strand_id
1 'polypeptide(L)'
;DDKPLQFHSNLEEYNREFFQLQHELEKLEWLKNYQLLKQVHYKISTISMLQNYMGILGYYNPFTAEANLNDYNTPLKKASTLFHEYGHQMGFASESEANFLAYYLGSQSNNREINYSVYYKSIYSLLGAIYKSDPYFVQMEMEKMNTSIKRDRKAELNYYTKYDGKASDAFSELNNQFLKANQQEGTISYSKYVELIYYLYQTKKRNH
;
A
#
# COMPACT_ATOMS: atom_id res chain seq x y z
N ASP A 1 -20.35 -2.78 17.97
CA ASP A 1 -20.11 -1.43 17.43
C ASP A 1 -19.90 -1.53 15.92
N ASP A 2 -20.82 -0.96 15.13
CA ASP A 2 -20.80 -1.06 13.66
C ASP A 2 -19.93 0.03 13.00
N LYS A 3 -19.28 0.88 13.78
CA LYS A 3 -18.41 1.93 13.24
C LYS A 3 -17.05 1.36 12.83
N PRO A 4 -16.51 1.75 11.67
CA PRO A 4 -15.17 1.37 11.26
C PRO A 4 -14.13 1.89 12.25
N LEU A 5 -12.95 1.24 12.24
CA LEU A 5 -11.83 1.66 13.06
C LEU A 5 -11.47 3.12 12.77
N GLN A 6 -11.33 3.91 13.83
CA GLN A 6 -10.88 5.29 13.73
C GLN A 6 -9.38 5.35 14.02
N PHE A 7 -8.66 6.07 13.18
CA PHE A 7 -7.24 6.35 13.36
C PHE A 7 -7.08 7.75 13.93
N HIS A 8 -6.15 7.91 14.85
CA HIS A 8 -5.90 9.15 15.58
C HIS A 8 -4.54 9.77 15.25
N SER A 9 -3.60 8.95 14.75
CA SER A 9 -2.29 9.43 14.31
C SER A 9 -2.41 10.34 13.11
N ASN A 10 -1.64 11.42 13.11
CA ASN A 10 -1.55 12.34 11.98
C ASN A 10 -0.42 11.94 11.01
N LEU A 11 -0.36 12.61 9.86
CA LEU A 11 0.62 12.31 8.82
C LEU A 11 2.07 12.58 9.25
N GLU A 12 2.29 13.54 10.16
CA GLU A 12 3.61 13.84 10.71
C GLU A 12 4.14 12.69 11.58
N GLU A 13 3.25 12.00 12.29
CA GLU A 13 3.62 10.82 13.06
C GLU A 13 4.01 9.67 12.13
N TYR A 14 3.26 9.44 11.03
CA TYR A 14 3.62 8.46 10.02
C TYR A 14 4.95 8.80 9.34
N ASN A 15 5.19 10.09 9.06
CA ASN A 15 6.41 10.59 8.46
C ASN A 15 7.64 10.30 9.35
N ARG A 16 7.55 10.63 10.63
CA ARG A 16 8.63 10.34 11.61
C ARG A 16 8.90 8.87 11.74
N GLU A 17 7.84 8.07 11.82
CA GLU A 17 7.96 6.62 11.95
C GLU A 17 8.65 6.00 10.73
N PHE A 18 8.25 6.39 9.51
CA PHE A 18 8.94 5.95 8.30
C PHE A 18 10.42 6.32 8.32
N PHE A 19 10.73 7.58 8.66
CA PHE A 19 12.12 8.06 8.69
C PHE A 19 13.00 7.25 9.65
N GLN A 20 12.45 6.84 10.80
CA GLN A 20 13.15 5.98 11.74
C GLN A 20 13.28 4.55 11.25
N LEU A 21 12.22 4.01 10.64
CA LEU A 21 12.16 2.61 10.21
C LEU A 21 12.97 2.32 8.96
N GLN A 22 13.32 3.31 8.13
CA GLN A 22 14.05 3.06 6.89
C GLN A 22 15.38 2.30 7.11
N HIS A 23 16.02 2.44 8.27
CA HIS A 23 17.22 1.69 8.63
C HIS A 23 17.00 0.17 8.73
N GLU A 24 15.75 -0.27 8.90
CA GLU A 24 15.43 -1.70 8.87
C GLU A 24 15.73 -2.36 7.52
N LEU A 25 15.79 -1.56 6.43
CA LEU A 25 16.13 -2.05 5.09
C LEU A 25 17.56 -2.59 5.02
N GLU A 26 18.48 -2.09 5.86
CA GLU A 26 19.85 -2.56 5.92
C GLU A 26 19.96 -4.03 6.37
N LYS A 27 18.92 -4.55 7.04
CA LYS A 27 18.81 -5.96 7.43
C LYS A 27 18.49 -6.89 6.26
N LEU A 28 18.04 -6.33 5.15
CA LEU A 28 17.77 -7.08 3.92
C LEU A 28 18.99 -6.99 3.01
N GLU A 29 19.74 -8.09 2.88
CA GLU A 29 21.00 -8.16 2.13
C GLU A 29 20.90 -7.58 0.70
N TRP A 30 19.78 -7.80 0.04
CA TRP A 30 19.52 -7.32 -1.31
C TRP A 30 19.09 -5.83 -1.38
N LEU A 31 18.81 -5.18 -0.24
CA LEU A 31 18.47 -3.76 -0.11
C LEU A 31 19.55 -2.92 0.59
N LYS A 32 20.59 -3.55 1.11
CA LYS A 32 21.62 -2.84 1.90
C LYS A 32 22.35 -1.72 1.17
N ASN A 33 22.34 -1.74 -0.18
CA ASN A 33 22.99 -0.73 -1.02
C ASN A 33 22.06 0.43 -1.43
N TYR A 34 20.79 0.39 -1.02
CA TYR A 34 19.88 1.50 -1.27
C TYR A 34 20.21 2.69 -0.37
N GLN A 35 20.14 3.87 -0.96
CA GLN A 35 20.43 5.09 -0.22
C GLN A 35 19.22 5.48 0.64
N LEU A 36 19.43 5.54 1.96
CA LEU A 36 18.42 6.05 2.87
C LEU A 36 18.15 7.53 2.62
N LEU A 37 16.92 7.94 2.79
CA LEU A 37 16.53 9.34 2.64
C LEU A 37 17.06 10.17 3.82
N LYS A 38 17.67 11.32 3.54
CA LYS A 38 18.05 12.29 4.57
C LYS A 38 16.85 13.01 5.16
N GLN A 39 15.80 13.12 4.39
CA GLN A 39 14.51 13.67 4.76
C GLN A 39 13.43 13.10 3.85
N VAL A 40 12.20 13.00 4.33
CA VAL A 40 11.05 12.57 3.56
C VAL A 40 10.10 13.76 3.37
N HIS A 41 9.56 13.89 2.17
CA HIS A 41 8.68 14.99 1.81
C HIS A 41 7.34 14.45 1.34
N TYR A 42 6.28 14.93 1.94
CA TYR A 42 4.94 14.67 1.45
C TYR A 42 4.13 15.95 1.34
N LYS A 43 3.10 15.88 0.52
CA LYS A 43 2.06 16.90 0.39
C LYS A 43 0.69 16.25 0.32
N ILE A 44 -0.31 16.99 0.75
CA ILE A 44 -1.69 16.68 0.39
C ILE A 44 -1.91 17.18 -1.03
N SER A 45 -2.37 16.30 -1.90
CA SER A 45 -2.62 16.64 -3.30
C SER A 45 -3.73 17.70 -3.42
N THR A 46 -3.48 18.75 -4.16
CA THR A 46 -4.47 19.81 -4.45
C THR A 46 -5.61 19.33 -5.33
N ILE A 47 -5.43 18.20 -6.04
CA ILE A 47 -6.42 17.58 -6.91
C ILE A 47 -7.01 16.29 -6.30
N SER A 48 -6.95 16.15 -4.97
CA SER A 48 -7.39 14.94 -4.25
C SER A 48 -8.80 14.49 -4.63
N MET A 49 -9.74 15.43 -4.81
CA MET A 49 -11.11 15.09 -5.21
C MET A 49 -11.14 14.39 -6.58
N LEU A 50 -10.41 14.91 -7.57
CA LEU A 50 -10.31 14.30 -8.90
C LEU A 50 -9.64 12.92 -8.81
N GLN A 51 -8.55 12.83 -8.05
CA GLN A 51 -7.83 11.58 -7.81
C GLN A 51 -8.75 10.50 -7.22
N ASN A 52 -9.68 10.89 -6.36
CA ASN A 52 -10.60 9.93 -5.74
C ASN A 52 -11.54 9.29 -6.77
N TYR A 53 -12.04 10.07 -7.75
CA TYR A 53 -12.80 9.53 -8.90
C TYR A 53 -11.95 8.67 -9.84
N MET A 54 -10.63 8.83 -9.82
CA MET A 54 -9.68 8.05 -10.61
C MET A 54 -9.12 6.85 -9.85
N GLY A 55 -9.51 6.64 -8.60
CA GLY A 55 -8.99 5.58 -7.73
C GLY A 55 -7.54 5.76 -7.30
N ILE A 56 -6.97 6.97 -7.44
CA ILE A 56 -5.58 7.28 -7.08
C ILE A 56 -5.51 7.63 -5.59
N LEU A 57 -4.79 6.83 -4.83
CA LEU A 57 -4.61 7.02 -3.39
C LEU A 57 -3.45 7.96 -3.05
N GLY A 58 -2.42 7.97 -3.87
CA GLY A 58 -1.24 8.80 -3.80
C GLY A 58 -0.44 8.71 -5.10
N TYR A 59 0.57 9.54 -5.23
CA TYR A 59 1.55 9.44 -6.30
C TYR A 59 2.86 10.13 -5.90
N TYR A 60 3.97 9.60 -6.36
CA TYR A 60 5.27 10.24 -6.28
C TYR A 60 5.49 11.16 -7.48
N ASN A 61 5.90 12.41 -7.23
CA ASN A 61 6.27 13.36 -8.28
C ASN A 61 7.80 13.39 -8.43
N PRO A 62 8.37 12.83 -9.50
CA PRO A 62 9.82 12.77 -9.66
C PRO A 62 10.47 14.15 -9.92
N PHE A 63 9.70 15.14 -10.38
CA PHE A 63 10.23 16.48 -10.63
C PHE A 63 10.41 17.31 -9.36
N THR A 64 9.53 17.10 -8.38
CA THR A 64 9.60 17.80 -7.08
C THR A 64 10.13 16.91 -5.97
N ALA A 65 10.35 15.62 -6.25
CA ALA A 65 10.77 14.61 -5.29
C ALA A 65 9.83 14.50 -4.06
N GLU A 66 8.52 14.69 -4.27
CA GLU A 66 7.53 14.70 -3.21
C GLU A 66 6.53 13.55 -3.35
N ALA A 67 6.20 12.92 -2.24
CA ALA A 67 5.07 12.02 -2.11
C ALA A 67 3.78 12.84 -1.99
N ASN A 68 2.82 12.64 -2.89
CA ASN A 68 1.53 13.32 -2.88
C ASN A 68 0.44 12.36 -2.42
N LEU A 69 -0.20 12.66 -1.32
CA LEU A 69 -1.25 11.83 -0.75
C LEU A 69 -2.63 12.41 -1.08
N ASN A 70 -3.54 11.55 -1.50
CA ASN A 70 -4.94 11.93 -1.65
C ASN A 70 -5.58 12.13 -0.27
N ASP A 71 -6.14 13.32 -0.01
CA ASP A 71 -6.76 13.65 1.29
C ASP A 71 -8.03 12.83 1.54
N TYR A 72 -8.73 12.43 0.48
CA TYR A 72 -9.91 11.56 0.54
C TYR A 72 -9.57 10.08 0.73
N ASN A 73 -8.30 9.74 0.93
CA ASN A 73 -7.91 8.36 1.24
C ASN A 73 -8.49 7.92 2.58
N THR A 74 -8.98 6.68 2.65
CA THR A 74 -9.51 6.16 3.92
C THR A 74 -8.41 6.06 4.98
N PRO A 75 -8.73 6.25 6.27
CA PRO A 75 -7.75 6.07 7.35
C PRO A 75 -7.02 4.74 7.26
N LEU A 76 -7.73 3.66 6.88
CA LEU A 76 -7.19 2.31 6.73
C LEU A 76 -6.01 2.21 5.75
N LYS A 77 -5.93 3.12 4.77
CA LYS A 77 -4.92 3.09 3.72
C LYS A 77 -3.90 4.23 3.78
N LYS A 78 -4.15 5.28 4.55
CA LYS A 78 -3.27 6.47 4.57
C LYS A 78 -1.81 6.13 4.85
N ALA A 79 -1.54 5.37 5.91
CA ALA A 79 -0.18 5.02 6.29
C ALA A 79 0.50 4.11 5.24
N SER A 80 -0.19 3.06 4.79
CA SER A 80 0.36 2.15 3.77
C SER A 80 0.59 2.84 2.43
N THR A 81 -0.26 3.80 2.04
CA THR A 81 -0.06 4.59 0.83
C THR A 81 1.14 5.52 0.98
N LEU A 82 1.23 6.24 2.10
CA LEU A 82 2.35 7.15 2.34
C LEU A 82 3.70 6.42 2.31
N PHE A 83 3.79 5.26 2.95
CA PHE A 83 4.99 4.44 2.95
C PHE A 83 5.34 3.90 1.56
N HIS A 84 4.33 3.61 0.75
CA HIS A 84 4.50 3.22 -0.65
C HIS A 84 5.11 4.36 -1.49
N GLU A 85 4.55 5.58 -1.37
CA GLU A 85 5.07 6.75 -2.09
C GLU A 85 6.49 7.12 -1.64
N TYR A 86 6.83 6.89 -0.36
CA TYR A 86 8.20 7.03 0.10
C TYR A 86 9.13 5.97 -0.48
N GLY A 87 8.62 4.78 -0.79
CA GLY A 87 9.35 3.79 -1.57
C GLY A 87 9.81 4.35 -2.92
N HIS A 88 8.91 5.00 -3.64
CA HIS A 88 9.25 5.67 -4.88
C HIS A 88 10.24 6.83 -4.68
N GLN A 89 10.10 7.59 -3.59
CA GLN A 89 11.06 8.65 -3.24
C GLN A 89 12.47 8.11 -2.95
N MET A 90 12.58 6.88 -2.43
CA MET A 90 13.85 6.17 -2.25
C MET A 90 14.42 5.60 -3.55
N GLY A 91 13.73 5.71 -4.68
CA GLY A 91 14.17 5.22 -5.99
C GLY A 91 13.63 3.83 -6.36
N PHE A 92 12.73 3.25 -5.60
CA PHE A 92 12.05 2.01 -5.98
C PHE A 92 11.02 2.30 -7.08
N ALA A 93 11.40 2.08 -8.33
CA ALA A 93 10.51 2.37 -9.47
C ALA A 93 9.38 1.35 -9.64
N SER A 94 9.58 0.12 -9.17
CA SER A 94 8.61 -0.96 -9.28
C SER A 94 7.50 -0.83 -8.23
N GLU A 95 6.24 -0.88 -8.67
CA GLU A 95 5.06 -0.92 -7.80
C GLU A 95 5.12 -2.07 -6.77
N SER A 96 5.65 -3.22 -7.18
CA SER A 96 5.82 -4.40 -6.32
C SER A 96 6.80 -4.14 -5.19
N GLU A 97 7.92 -3.50 -5.52
CA GLU A 97 8.96 -3.17 -4.54
C GLU A 97 8.50 -2.07 -3.59
N ALA A 98 7.84 -1.03 -4.10
CA ALA A 98 7.26 0.02 -3.27
C ALA A 98 6.18 -0.53 -2.30
N ASN A 99 5.32 -1.42 -2.78
CA ASN A 99 4.34 -2.12 -1.93
C ASN A 99 5.02 -3.03 -0.89
N PHE A 100 6.08 -3.76 -1.29
CA PHE A 100 6.84 -4.60 -0.36
C PHE A 100 7.54 -3.76 0.71
N LEU A 101 8.16 -2.65 0.33
CA LEU A 101 8.81 -1.73 1.26
C LEU A 101 7.80 -1.18 2.28
N ALA A 102 6.64 -0.73 1.83
CA ALA A 102 5.58 -0.26 2.71
C ALA A 102 5.15 -1.34 3.73
N TYR A 103 4.97 -2.57 3.26
CA TYR A 103 4.67 -3.72 4.12
C TYR A 103 5.81 -4.02 5.09
N TYR A 104 7.05 -4.12 4.59
CA TYR A 104 8.19 -4.52 5.40
C TYR A 104 8.45 -3.51 6.52
N LEU A 105 8.55 -2.22 6.19
CA LEU A 105 8.78 -1.17 7.18
C LEU A 105 7.59 -0.99 8.11
N GLY A 106 6.37 -0.90 7.57
CA GLY A 106 5.18 -0.72 8.38
C GLY A 106 4.91 -1.89 9.34
N SER A 107 5.32 -3.11 8.98
CA SER A 107 5.20 -4.27 9.87
C SER A 107 6.18 -4.24 11.06
N GLN A 108 7.24 -3.43 10.99
CA GLN A 108 8.20 -3.21 12.10
C GLN A 108 7.78 -2.04 13.00
N SER A 109 6.75 -1.28 12.61
CA SER A 109 6.32 -0.11 13.36
C SER A 109 5.74 -0.49 14.73
N ASN A 110 6.03 0.34 15.73
CA ASN A 110 5.36 0.29 17.04
C ASN A 110 4.01 1.03 17.02
N ASN A 111 3.73 1.82 16.00
CA ASN A 111 2.44 2.47 15.80
C ASN A 111 1.42 1.46 15.25
N ARG A 112 0.41 1.15 16.06
CA ARG A 112 -0.61 0.14 15.73
C ARG A 112 -1.43 0.51 14.48
N GLU A 113 -1.61 1.78 14.18
CA GLU A 113 -2.37 2.25 13.02
C GLU A 113 -1.59 2.01 11.73
N ILE A 114 -0.28 2.30 11.72
CA ILE A 114 0.61 1.96 10.62
C ILE A 114 0.62 0.46 10.40
N ASN A 115 0.84 -0.29 11.48
CA ASN A 115 0.89 -1.74 11.47
C ASN A 115 -0.41 -2.34 10.89
N TYR A 116 -1.56 -1.87 11.39
CA TYR A 116 -2.86 -2.30 10.87
C TYR A 116 -3.04 -1.95 9.38
N SER A 117 -2.69 -0.73 8.98
CA SER A 117 -2.83 -0.26 7.60
C SER A 117 -2.07 -1.13 6.60
N VAL A 118 -0.80 -1.47 6.91
CA VAL A 118 0.02 -2.28 6.00
C VAL A 118 -0.43 -3.74 5.96
N TYR A 119 -0.82 -4.34 7.09
CA TYR A 119 -1.37 -5.69 7.10
C TYR A 119 -2.72 -5.76 6.40
N TYR A 120 -3.59 -4.80 6.65
CA TYR A 120 -4.89 -4.70 5.99
C TYR A 120 -4.75 -4.67 4.46
N LYS A 121 -3.91 -3.75 3.94
CA LYS A 121 -3.61 -3.68 2.50
C LYS A 121 -3.03 -5.00 1.98
N SER A 122 -2.08 -5.57 2.70
CA SER A 122 -1.38 -6.79 2.27
C SER A 122 -2.29 -8.01 2.20
N ILE A 123 -3.13 -8.22 3.21
CA ILE A 123 -4.09 -9.35 3.21
C ILE A 123 -5.00 -9.28 2.00
N TYR A 124 -5.60 -8.13 1.70
CA TYR A 124 -6.49 -8.01 0.55
C TYR A 124 -5.76 -8.09 -0.79
N SER A 125 -4.50 -7.64 -0.85
CA SER A 125 -3.67 -7.84 -2.04
C SER A 125 -3.35 -9.32 -2.28
N LEU A 126 -3.00 -10.06 -1.22
CA LEU A 126 -2.75 -11.51 -1.29
C LEU A 126 -4.00 -12.27 -1.69
N LEU A 127 -5.13 -11.99 -1.05
CA LEU A 127 -6.41 -12.63 -1.39
C LEU A 127 -6.82 -12.33 -2.83
N GLY A 128 -6.62 -11.09 -3.30
CA GLY A 128 -6.89 -10.71 -4.69
C GLY A 128 -6.02 -11.45 -5.70
N ALA A 129 -4.75 -11.73 -5.37
CA ALA A 129 -3.87 -12.53 -6.20
C ALA A 129 -4.32 -14.00 -6.28
N ILE A 130 -4.70 -14.58 -5.15
CA ILE A 130 -5.15 -15.97 -5.05
C ILE A 130 -6.53 -16.15 -5.70
N TYR A 131 -7.41 -15.16 -5.62
CA TYR A 131 -8.79 -15.25 -6.12
C TYR A 131 -8.87 -15.68 -7.58
N LYS A 132 -7.88 -15.32 -8.41
CA LYS A 132 -7.84 -15.68 -9.82
C LYS A 132 -7.65 -17.19 -10.04
N SER A 133 -6.98 -17.87 -9.14
CA SER A 133 -6.68 -19.32 -9.23
C SER A 133 -7.58 -20.16 -8.33
N ASP A 134 -7.95 -19.64 -7.16
CA ASP A 134 -8.77 -20.36 -6.17
C ASP A 134 -9.75 -19.41 -5.45
N PRO A 135 -10.88 -19.06 -6.09
CA PRO A 135 -11.89 -18.21 -5.47
C PRO A 135 -12.56 -18.86 -4.25
N TYR A 136 -12.65 -20.19 -4.21
CA TYR A 136 -13.24 -20.92 -3.09
C TYR A 136 -12.39 -20.79 -1.83
N PHE A 137 -11.07 -20.97 -1.95
CA PHE A 137 -10.13 -20.74 -0.84
C PHE A 137 -10.27 -19.32 -0.29
N VAL A 138 -10.31 -18.30 -1.17
CA VAL A 138 -10.45 -16.90 -0.74
C VAL A 138 -11.75 -16.67 0.01
N GLN A 139 -12.87 -17.23 -0.48
CA GLN A 139 -14.14 -17.12 0.23
C GLN A 139 -14.05 -17.72 1.64
N MET A 140 -13.51 -18.91 1.77
CA MET A 140 -13.33 -19.59 3.04
C MET A 140 -12.46 -18.79 4.02
N GLU A 141 -11.36 -18.20 3.54
CA GLU A 141 -10.49 -17.37 4.39
C GLU A 141 -11.17 -16.06 4.79
N MET A 142 -11.92 -15.43 3.88
CA MET A 142 -12.71 -14.24 4.21
C MET A 142 -13.81 -14.54 5.26
N GLU A 143 -14.40 -15.70 5.22
CA GLU A 143 -15.40 -16.12 6.23
C GLU A 143 -14.80 -16.29 7.63
N LYS A 144 -13.54 -16.75 7.72
CA LYS A 144 -12.80 -16.90 8.99
C LYS A 144 -12.32 -15.57 9.58
N MET A 145 -12.29 -14.50 8.79
CA MET A 145 -11.81 -13.20 9.27
C MET A 145 -12.64 -12.68 10.43
N ASN A 146 -11.96 -11.95 11.33
CA ASN A 146 -12.60 -11.26 12.43
C ASN A 146 -13.68 -10.28 11.91
N THR A 147 -14.78 -10.19 12.63
CA THR A 147 -15.91 -9.30 12.32
C THR A 147 -15.48 -7.83 12.17
N SER A 148 -14.50 -7.38 12.96
CA SER A 148 -13.96 -6.02 12.87
C SER A 148 -13.30 -5.76 11.51
N ILE A 149 -12.51 -6.70 11.00
CA ILE A 149 -11.85 -6.56 9.67
C ILE A 149 -12.91 -6.55 8.56
N LYS A 150 -13.93 -7.42 8.66
CA LYS A 150 -15.06 -7.45 7.71
C LYS A 150 -15.83 -6.13 7.70
N ARG A 151 -16.10 -5.58 8.88
CA ARG A 151 -16.76 -4.28 9.06
C ARG A 151 -15.94 -3.17 8.40
N ASP A 152 -14.64 -3.12 8.66
CA ASP A 152 -13.74 -2.12 8.11
C ASP A 152 -13.67 -2.23 6.58
N ARG A 153 -13.66 -3.45 6.04
CA ARG A 153 -13.73 -3.69 4.59
C ARG A 153 -15.04 -3.21 3.97
N LYS A 154 -16.15 -3.51 4.64
CA LYS A 154 -17.48 -3.03 4.19
C LYS A 154 -17.55 -1.51 4.16
N ALA A 155 -17.02 -0.86 5.20
CA ALA A 155 -16.99 0.61 5.27
C ALA A 155 -16.11 1.21 4.17
N GLU A 156 -14.96 0.60 3.88
CA GLU A 156 -14.07 1.01 2.79
C GLU A 156 -14.76 0.87 1.42
N LEU A 157 -15.35 -0.28 1.14
CA LEU A 157 -16.08 -0.51 -0.11
C LEU A 157 -17.21 0.50 -0.29
N ASN A 158 -18.04 0.71 0.75
CA ASN A 158 -19.11 1.70 0.73
C ASN A 158 -18.60 3.13 0.53
N TYR A 159 -17.39 3.43 1.00
CA TYR A 159 -16.76 4.73 0.76
C TYR A 159 -16.41 4.91 -0.71
N TYR A 160 -15.77 3.92 -1.33
CA TYR A 160 -15.32 4.04 -2.73
C TYR A 160 -16.46 3.91 -3.75
N THR A 161 -17.53 3.17 -3.44
CA THR A 161 -18.70 3.11 -4.35
C THR A 161 -19.32 4.48 -4.68
N LYS A 162 -19.08 5.49 -3.85
CA LYS A 162 -19.51 6.88 -4.14
C LYS A 162 -18.77 7.51 -5.32
N TYR A 163 -17.60 6.97 -5.66
CA TYR A 163 -16.70 7.49 -6.67
C TYR A 163 -16.54 6.55 -7.87
N ASP A 164 -17.17 5.37 -7.81
CA ASP A 164 -17.19 4.42 -8.92
C ASP A 164 -17.98 4.99 -10.10
N GLY A 165 -17.48 4.80 -11.33
CA GLY A 165 -18.14 5.22 -12.53
C GLY A 165 -17.23 5.22 -13.75
N LYS A 166 -17.78 5.66 -14.89
CA LYS A 166 -17.08 5.66 -16.19
C LYS A 166 -15.71 6.35 -16.17
N ALA A 167 -15.54 7.36 -15.33
CA ALA A 167 -14.23 8.05 -15.18
C ALA A 167 -13.21 7.14 -14.51
N SER A 168 -13.60 6.39 -13.49
CA SER A 168 -12.75 5.40 -12.82
C SER A 168 -12.34 4.28 -13.77
N ASP A 169 -13.30 3.76 -14.56
CA ASP A 169 -13.03 2.68 -15.52
C ASP A 169 -12.06 3.12 -16.61
N ALA A 170 -12.29 4.31 -17.21
CA ALA A 170 -11.43 4.86 -18.25
C ALA A 170 -10.00 5.14 -17.73
N PHE A 171 -9.89 5.65 -16.51
CA PHE A 171 -8.58 5.91 -15.91
C PHE A 171 -7.83 4.61 -15.58
N SER A 172 -8.53 3.61 -15.05
CA SER A 172 -7.94 2.30 -14.77
C SER A 172 -7.37 1.65 -16.03
N GLU A 173 -8.06 1.76 -17.16
CA GLU A 173 -7.57 1.26 -18.45
C GLU A 173 -6.36 2.03 -18.93
N LEU A 174 -6.37 3.37 -18.88
CA LEU A 174 -5.22 4.20 -19.24
C LEU A 174 -3.99 3.90 -18.35
N ASN A 175 -4.19 3.75 -17.05
CA ASN A 175 -3.13 3.42 -16.11
C ASN A 175 -2.54 2.04 -16.39
N ASN A 176 -3.37 1.05 -16.70
CA ASN A 176 -2.91 -0.28 -17.11
C ASN A 176 -2.07 -0.24 -18.39
N GLN A 177 -2.49 0.56 -19.38
CA GLN A 177 -1.73 0.74 -20.63
C GLN A 177 -0.39 1.43 -20.36
N PHE A 178 -0.37 2.47 -19.51
CA PHE A 178 0.86 3.17 -19.12
C PHE A 178 1.83 2.23 -18.38
N LEU A 179 1.36 1.45 -17.41
CA LEU A 179 2.19 0.48 -16.70
C LEU A 179 2.77 -0.58 -17.63
N LYS A 180 1.98 -1.10 -18.57
CA LYS A 180 2.45 -2.06 -19.59
C LYS A 180 3.50 -1.45 -20.50
N ALA A 181 3.30 -0.20 -20.97
CA ALA A 181 4.24 0.51 -21.83
C ALA A 181 5.60 0.77 -21.16
N ASN A 182 5.62 0.93 -19.83
CA ASN A 182 6.83 1.11 -19.04
C ASN A 182 7.42 -0.20 -18.51
N GLN A 183 7.05 -1.35 -19.09
CA GLN A 183 7.46 -2.68 -18.63
C GLN A 183 7.08 -2.99 -17.18
N GLN A 184 6.21 -2.19 -16.62
CA GLN A 184 5.58 -2.46 -15.32
C GLN A 184 4.33 -3.27 -15.63
N GLU A 185 4.43 -4.58 -15.43
CA GLU A 185 3.37 -5.53 -15.74
C GLU A 185 2.19 -5.29 -14.80
N GLY A 186 1.20 -4.51 -15.21
CA GLY A 186 0.00 -4.14 -14.48
C GLY A 186 -0.48 -5.14 -13.39
N THR A 187 -1.34 -6.09 -13.73
CA THR A 187 -1.80 -7.13 -12.78
C THR A 187 -0.72 -8.14 -12.37
N ILE A 188 0.40 -8.24 -13.09
CA ILE A 188 1.54 -9.11 -12.73
C ILE A 188 2.39 -8.46 -11.61
N SER A 189 2.29 -7.15 -11.40
CA SER A 189 2.98 -6.50 -10.29
C SER A 189 2.50 -7.02 -8.92
N TYR A 190 1.26 -7.49 -8.82
CA TYR A 190 0.78 -8.14 -7.60
C TYR A 190 1.43 -9.51 -7.34
N SER A 191 1.76 -10.28 -8.39
CA SER A 191 2.45 -11.57 -8.21
C SER A 191 3.86 -11.39 -7.65
N LYS A 192 4.61 -10.42 -8.16
CA LYS A 192 5.95 -10.08 -7.63
C LYS A 192 5.92 -9.60 -6.19
N TYR A 193 4.92 -8.80 -5.82
CA TYR A 193 4.72 -8.40 -4.43
C TYR A 193 4.47 -9.59 -3.49
N VAL A 194 3.63 -10.52 -3.92
CA VAL A 194 3.35 -11.76 -3.17
C VAL A 194 4.61 -12.62 -3.04
N GLU A 195 5.39 -12.76 -4.12
CA GLU A 195 6.67 -13.47 -4.11
C GLU A 195 7.67 -12.85 -3.12
N LEU A 196 7.78 -11.53 -3.06
CA LEU A 196 8.65 -10.83 -2.12
C LEU A 196 8.24 -11.08 -0.66
N ILE A 197 6.94 -11.03 -0.35
CA ILE A 197 6.43 -11.37 0.99
C ILE A 197 6.71 -12.83 1.32
N TYR A 198 6.47 -13.75 0.39
CA TYR A 198 6.75 -15.17 0.59
C TYR A 198 8.24 -15.44 0.82
N TYR A 199 9.12 -14.80 0.05
CA TYR A 199 10.57 -14.88 0.24
C TYR A 199 10.99 -14.40 1.62
N LEU A 200 10.47 -13.25 2.07
CA LEU A 200 10.72 -12.73 3.42
C LEU A 200 10.29 -13.73 4.50
N TYR A 201 9.11 -14.33 4.35
CA TYR A 201 8.61 -15.34 5.28
C TYR A 201 9.51 -16.57 5.35
N GLN A 202 9.95 -17.08 4.19
CA GLN A 202 10.86 -18.23 4.12
C GLN A 202 12.23 -17.95 4.75
N THR A 203 12.76 -16.74 4.54
CA THR A 203 14.04 -16.31 5.13
C THR A 203 13.94 -16.22 6.65
N LYS A 204 12.86 -15.66 7.18
CA LYS A 204 12.62 -15.62 8.63
C LYS A 204 12.52 -17.03 9.23
N LYS A 205 11.85 -17.95 8.55
CA LYS A 205 11.70 -19.35 9.02
C LYS A 205 13.00 -20.14 9.03
N ARG A 206 13.96 -19.81 8.16
CA ARG A 206 15.28 -20.48 8.13
C ARG A 206 16.24 -20.00 9.23
N ASN A 207 16.00 -18.81 9.76
CA ASN A 207 16.83 -18.19 10.79
C ASN A 207 16.33 -18.45 12.21
N HIS A 208 15.26 -19.21 12.37
CA HIS A 208 14.70 -19.76 13.62
C HIS A 208 14.77 -21.28 13.61
#